data_ff8beef5d480b48638f46045ce36c28d
#
_entry.id   ff8beef5d480b48638f46045ce36c28d
#
_cell.length_a   1.000
_cell.length_b   1.000
_cell.length_c   1.000
_cell.angle_alpha   90.00
_cell.angle_beta   90.00
_cell.angle_gamma   90.00
#
_symmetry.space_group_name_H-M   'P 1'
#
loop_
_entity.id
_entity.type
_entity.pdbx_description
1 polymer ?
#
loop_
_entity_poly.entity_id
_entity_poly.type
_entity_poly.pdbx_seq_one_letter_code
_entity_poly.pdbx_strand_id
1 'polypeptide(L)'
;MEKTIYGYVWRFSRQQQVTMTLMSAASLPFLYLFYEIPKTIINEAFQGIGVDFPLNLSEKLTFNVMGQDIPLLGPFEMSLDQVPYLFSLCALFLVLVGINQGFKYIINVYKGLTGERMLRRLRFELYGRVLRFPLPTFRKMSQGEIIPMITAEVEPLGGFIGDAFSLPAFQGGYLATILAFLFMQDWRMAAAAVALYPLQLWLIPKLQRKVNLLGKERVARVRRLSDKIGETVQGVQETHAHDTSNFVLTDFANQLFWIYGVRERIYRQKFVIKFLNNSIQQLGPFAFYSIGGYFVIQGDLEIGTVIAAIAAHKDLAAPWKELLNYYQMQADASIKYDQVVSQFGPAGMRGPDYQLIEPSNLSPLEGELTATNLTLNDDQDVAVVDGVSLRLALDKRYAIVGSGGSGKEELTLLLARLLDPDNGNLSLGGDDGAILSEAVTGRRITHVGAAAFVFAGTIADNLFLGLKHRPLVAAEMDGAAARHRDVYVDEARRS
;
A
#
# COMPACT_ATOMS: atom_id res chain seq x y z
N MET A 1 0.19 -14.72 -6.85
CA MET A 1 -0.23 -13.64 -5.89
C MET A 1 -1.26 -14.18 -4.93
N GLU A 2 -1.30 -13.63 -3.73
CA GLU A 2 -2.37 -13.94 -2.78
C GLU A 2 -3.70 -13.37 -3.26
N LYS A 3 -4.81 -14.02 -2.88
CA LYS A 3 -6.15 -13.59 -3.33
C LYS A 3 -6.59 -12.26 -2.72
N THR A 4 -6.07 -11.91 -1.54
CA THR A 4 -6.42 -10.69 -0.81
C THR A 4 -5.18 -9.93 -0.38
N ILE A 5 -5.28 -8.61 -0.26
CA ILE A 5 -4.18 -7.77 0.21
C ILE A 5 -3.75 -8.15 1.65
N TYR A 6 -4.68 -8.50 2.54
CA TYR A 6 -4.36 -8.96 3.89
C TYR A 6 -3.60 -10.28 3.89
N GLY A 7 -3.97 -11.22 3.02
CA GLY A 7 -3.22 -12.47 2.83
C GLY A 7 -1.79 -12.19 2.36
N TYR A 8 -1.63 -11.24 1.43
CA TYR A 8 -0.32 -10.81 0.96
C TYR A 8 0.53 -10.20 2.09
N VAL A 9 -0.03 -9.26 2.84
CA VAL A 9 0.65 -8.63 4.00
C VAL A 9 1.05 -9.67 5.03
N TRP A 10 0.13 -10.55 5.41
CA TRP A 10 0.39 -11.56 6.44
C TRP A 10 1.45 -12.57 6.03
N ARG A 11 1.42 -13.01 4.77
CA ARG A 11 2.41 -13.97 4.27
C ARG A 11 3.82 -13.43 4.23
N PHE A 12 3.99 -12.17 3.84
CA PHE A 12 5.31 -11.62 3.53
C PHE A 12 5.85 -10.59 4.53
N SER A 13 5.02 -10.07 5.44
CA SER A 13 5.46 -9.11 6.47
C SER A 13 4.97 -9.44 7.88
N ARG A 14 4.62 -10.72 8.16
CA ARG A 14 4.07 -11.14 9.47
C ARG A 14 4.92 -10.70 10.65
N GLN A 15 6.24 -10.94 10.60
CA GLN A 15 7.15 -10.60 11.71
C GLN A 15 7.14 -9.09 11.98
N GLN A 16 7.22 -8.28 10.93
CA GLN A 16 7.21 -6.83 11.02
C GLN A 16 5.89 -6.31 11.60
N GLN A 17 4.76 -6.84 11.14
CA GLN A 17 3.42 -6.48 11.64
C GLN A 17 3.25 -6.83 13.12
N VAL A 18 3.69 -8.03 13.53
CA VAL A 18 3.65 -8.45 14.94
C VAL A 18 4.55 -7.56 15.79
N THR A 19 5.78 -7.26 15.34
CA THR A 19 6.70 -6.36 16.06
C THR A 19 6.10 -4.98 16.26
N MET A 20 5.49 -4.38 15.21
CA MET A 20 4.83 -3.07 15.32
C MET A 20 3.65 -3.10 16.28
N THR A 21 2.85 -4.15 16.26
CA THR A 21 1.72 -4.35 17.17
C THR A 21 2.19 -4.48 18.63
N LEU A 22 3.26 -5.23 18.88
CA LEU A 22 3.85 -5.35 20.22
C LEU A 22 4.45 -4.03 20.71
N MET A 23 5.16 -3.29 19.85
CA MET A 23 5.65 -1.94 20.18
C MET A 23 4.49 -0.98 20.49
N SER A 24 3.39 -1.07 19.73
CA SER A 24 2.19 -0.28 20.01
C SER A 24 1.60 -0.64 21.38
N ALA A 25 1.46 -1.92 21.71
CA ALA A 25 0.98 -2.36 23.01
C ALA A 25 1.91 -1.92 24.14
N ALA A 26 3.22 -2.00 23.94
CA ALA A 26 4.21 -1.55 24.94
C ALA A 26 4.17 -0.04 25.20
N SER A 27 3.69 0.77 24.27
CA SER A 27 3.55 2.24 24.46
C SER A 27 2.33 2.63 25.30
N LEU A 28 1.31 1.76 25.43
CA LEU A 28 0.04 2.11 26.07
C LEU A 28 0.16 2.43 27.58
N PRO A 29 0.95 1.70 28.40
CA PRO A 29 1.14 2.05 29.81
C PRO A 29 1.76 3.45 30.00
N PHE A 30 2.74 3.80 29.14
CA PHE A 30 3.37 5.13 29.20
C PHE A 30 2.39 6.23 28.79
N LEU A 31 1.49 5.92 27.86
CA LEU A 31 0.42 6.84 27.48
C LEU A 31 -0.58 7.06 28.63
N TYR A 32 -0.95 6.01 29.35
CA TYR A 32 -1.83 6.15 30.52
C TYR A 32 -1.19 7.06 31.58
N LEU A 33 0.08 6.82 31.92
CA LEU A 33 0.82 7.65 32.87
C LEU A 33 0.96 9.10 32.39
N PHE A 34 1.11 9.30 31.08
CA PHE A 34 1.14 10.67 30.50
C PHE A 34 -0.11 11.48 30.80
N TYR A 35 -1.29 10.86 30.89
CA TYR A 35 -2.53 11.55 31.30
C TYR A 35 -2.71 11.66 32.81
N GLU A 36 -2.14 10.74 33.59
CA GLU A 36 -2.26 10.74 35.05
C GLU A 36 -1.36 11.81 35.69
N ILE A 37 -0.14 12.02 35.21
CA ILE A 37 0.81 12.97 35.80
C ILE A 37 0.30 14.42 35.86
N PRO A 38 -0.32 15.02 34.82
CA PRO A 38 -0.89 16.37 34.91
C PRO A 38 -1.96 16.52 36.01
N LYS A 39 -2.77 15.47 36.21
CA LYS A 39 -3.74 15.43 37.30
C LYS A 39 -3.03 15.50 38.67
N THR A 40 -2.01 14.65 38.86
CA THR A 40 -1.20 14.61 40.09
C THR A 40 -0.51 15.94 40.32
N ILE A 41 0.03 16.60 39.30
CA ILE A 41 0.64 17.94 39.42
C ILE A 41 -0.38 18.96 39.95
N ILE A 42 -1.60 18.95 39.41
CA ILE A 42 -2.62 19.95 39.79
C ILE A 42 -3.18 19.66 41.18
N ASN A 43 -3.53 18.42 41.46
CA ASN A 43 -4.19 18.09 42.73
C ASN A 43 -3.20 18.05 43.90
N GLU A 44 -2.07 17.39 43.76
CA GLU A 44 -1.11 17.18 44.84
C GLU A 44 -0.11 18.31 44.96
N ALA A 45 0.60 18.67 43.86
CA ALA A 45 1.68 19.64 43.93
C ALA A 45 1.16 21.10 44.05
N PHE A 46 0.03 21.44 43.37
CA PHE A 46 -0.53 22.81 43.46
C PHE A 46 -1.47 22.98 44.62
N GLN A 47 -2.39 22.02 44.84
CA GLN A 47 -3.48 22.16 45.83
C GLN A 47 -3.17 21.48 47.16
N GLY A 48 -2.15 20.59 47.22
CA GLY A 48 -1.81 19.83 48.42
C GLY A 48 -2.88 18.81 48.83
N ILE A 49 -3.75 18.39 47.90
CA ILE A 49 -4.83 17.46 48.20
C ILE A 49 -4.24 16.05 48.42
N GLY A 50 -4.47 15.50 49.62
CA GLY A 50 -4.07 14.12 49.95
C GLY A 50 -2.55 13.95 50.16
N VAL A 51 -1.81 15.04 50.37
CA VAL A 51 -0.36 15.02 50.56
C VAL A 51 0.07 16.01 51.62
N ASP A 52 0.74 15.54 52.66
CA ASP A 52 1.40 16.40 53.66
C ASP A 52 2.87 16.57 53.30
N PHE A 53 3.37 17.80 53.29
CA PHE A 53 4.76 18.09 52.99
C PHE A 53 5.57 18.29 54.27
N PRO A 54 6.83 17.78 54.37
CA PRO A 54 7.63 17.08 53.33
C PRO A 54 7.16 15.63 53.03
N LEU A 55 7.05 15.28 51.76
CA LEU A 55 6.56 14.01 51.31
C LEU A 55 7.69 12.95 51.26
N ASN A 56 7.50 11.80 51.89
CA ASN A 56 8.37 10.64 51.76
C ASN A 56 8.06 9.89 50.47
N LEU A 57 8.94 9.99 49.48
CA LEU A 57 8.77 9.36 48.16
C LEU A 57 8.71 7.83 48.24
N SER A 58 9.38 7.22 49.21
CA SER A 58 9.40 5.78 49.42
C SER A 58 8.04 5.20 49.83
N GLU A 59 7.21 5.96 50.52
CA GLU A 59 5.87 5.53 50.92
C GLU A 59 4.85 5.62 49.80
N LYS A 60 5.06 6.51 48.83
CA LYS A 60 4.10 6.76 47.73
C LYS A 60 4.37 5.94 46.48
N LEU A 61 5.60 5.52 46.26
CA LEU A 61 6.00 4.64 45.12
C LEU A 61 6.07 3.17 45.60
N THR A 62 4.95 2.65 46.07
CA THR A 62 4.80 1.23 46.43
C THR A 62 4.01 0.51 45.34
N PHE A 63 4.50 -0.65 44.93
CA PHE A 63 3.78 -1.56 44.01
C PHE A 63 3.13 -2.64 44.90
N ASN A 64 1.81 -2.71 44.93
CA ASN A 64 1.12 -3.78 45.63
C ASN A 64 1.14 -5.07 44.81
N VAL A 65 2.00 -6.01 45.16
CA VAL A 65 2.08 -7.33 44.58
C VAL A 65 1.62 -8.34 45.61
N MET A 66 0.47 -8.97 45.36
CA MET A 66 -0.12 -9.99 46.24
C MET A 66 -0.36 -9.57 47.69
N GLY A 67 -0.70 -8.29 47.93
CA GLY A 67 -0.98 -7.77 49.30
C GLY A 67 0.26 -7.32 50.07
N GLN A 68 1.42 -7.26 49.44
CA GLN A 68 2.63 -6.65 49.99
C GLN A 68 2.99 -5.39 49.17
N ASP A 69 3.13 -4.28 49.84
CA ASP A 69 3.58 -3.02 49.25
C ASP A 69 5.10 -3.03 49.17
N ILE A 70 5.61 -3.22 47.94
CA ILE A 70 7.04 -3.23 47.66
C ILE A 70 7.44 -1.83 47.19
N PRO A 71 8.33 -1.11 47.91
CA PRO A 71 8.80 0.21 47.45
C PRO A 71 9.64 0.09 46.18
N LEU A 72 9.28 0.84 45.14
CA LEU A 72 9.94 0.82 43.83
C LEU A 72 11.39 1.35 43.84
N LEU A 73 11.70 2.22 44.81
CA LEU A 73 12.98 2.93 44.93
C LEU A 73 13.88 2.43 46.09
N GLY A 74 13.57 1.29 46.70
CA GLY A 74 14.34 0.76 47.82
C GLY A 74 14.26 1.69 49.07
N PRO A 75 15.11 1.50 50.10
CA PRO A 75 15.03 2.20 51.39
C PRO A 75 15.63 3.62 51.32
N PHE A 76 15.47 4.35 50.22
CA PHE A 76 15.88 5.76 50.14
C PHE A 76 14.76 6.65 50.74
N GLU A 77 14.93 7.10 51.97
CA GLU A 77 14.13 8.14 52.56
C GLU A 77 14.47 9.49 51.90
N MET A 78 13.79 9.80 50.80
CA MET A 78 13.90 11.07 50.13
C MET A 78 12.67 11.90 50.46
N SER A 79 12.79 12.78 51.43
CA SER A 79 11.76 13.76 51.78
C SER A 79 11.84 14.93 50.80
N LEU A 80 10.75 15.23 50.11
CA LEU A 80 10.65 16.35 49.18
C LEU A 80 9.65 17.38 49.68
N ASP A 81 10.08 18.62 49.69
CA ASP A 81 9.19 19.77 49.86
C ASP A 81 8.31 19.95 48.62
N GLN A 82 7.25 20.76 48.73
CA GLN A 82 6.26 20.97 47.65
C GLN A 82 6.89 21.41 46.32
N VAL A 83 7.86 22.32 46.35
CA VAL A 83 8.49 22.87 45.14
C VAL A 83 9.40 21.84 44.45
N PRO A 84 10.33 21.15 45.14
CA PRO A 84 11.08 20.04 44.55
C PRO A 84 10.19 18.90 44.02
N TYR A 85 9.09 18.59 44.74
CA TYR A 85 8.11 17.60 44.28
C TYR A 85 7.46 18.00 42.95
N LEU A 86 7.02 19.26 42.83
CA LEU A 86 6.49 19.78 41.56
C LEU A 86 7.49 19.62 40.40
N PHE A 87 8.76 20.03 40.60
CA PHE A 87 9.77 19.92 39.56
C PHE A 87 10.08 18.45 39.17
N SER A 88 10.04 17.53 40.17
CA SER A 88 10.23 16.10 39.90
C SER A 88 9.11 15.51 39.03
N LEU A 89 7.85 15.87 39.28
CA LEU A 89 6.70 15.48 38.46
C LEU A 89 6.77 16.10 37.05
N CYS A 90 7.19 17.36 36.94
CA CYS A 90 7.39 18.01 35.64
C CYS A 90 8.51 17.32 34.83
N ALA A 91 9.61 16.94 35.50
CA ALA A 91 10.68 16.19 34.86
C ALA A 91 10.20 14.79 34.40
N LEU A 92 9.46 14.09 35.25
CA LEU A 92 8.85 12.80 34.89
C LEU A 92 7.88 12.94 33.70
N PHE A 93 7.04 13.97 33.69
CA PHE A 93 6.16 14.28 32.57
C PHE A 93 6.94 14.47 31.26
N LEU A 94 8.04 15.24 31.30
CA LEU A 94 8.88 15.47 30.14
C LEU A 94 9.51 14.16 29.62
N VAL A 95 9.97 13.29 30.52
CA VAL A 95 10.49 11.95 30.17
C VAL A 95 9.39 11.12 29.50
N LEU A 96 8.17 11.10 30.04
CA LEU A 96 7.04 10.38 29.43
C LEU A 96 6.67 10.94 28.06
N VAL A 97 6.71 12.26 27.86
CA VAL A 97 6.56 12.88 26.53
C VAL A 97 7.63 12.34 25.58
N GLY A 98 8.89 12.31 26.00
CA GLY A 98 9.99 11.78 25.20
C GLY A 98 9.80 10.31 24.82
N ILE A 99 9.39 9.47 25.77
CA ILE A 99 9.12 8.05 25.56
C ILE A 99 7.96 7.87 24.56
N ASN A 100 6.82 8.56 24.76
CA ASN A 100 5.66 8.44 23.87
C ASN A 100 5.98 8.92 22.45
N GLN A 101 6.68 10.05 22.29
CA GLN A 101 7.10 10.52 20.96
C GLN A 101 8.15 9.61 20.35
N GLY A 102 9.04 9.01 21.15
CA GLY A 102 10.02 8.03 20.73
C GLY A 102 9.35 6.77 20.16
N PHE A 103 8.38 6.19 20.87
CA PHE A 103 7.59 5.06 20.35
C PHE A 103 6.88 5.42 19.04
N LYS A 104 6.22 6.56 18.98
CA LYS A 104 5.53 7.05 17.79
C LYS A 104 6.49 7.21 16.61
N TYR A 105 7.66 7.78 16.84
CA TYR A 105 8.71 7.93 15.82
C TYR A 105 9.17 6.57 15.30
N ILE A 106 9.56 5.65 16.19
CA ILE A 106 10.06 4.32 15.82
C ILE A 106 9.01 3.54 15.04
N ILE A 107 7.76 3.50 15.52
CA ILE A 107 6.66 2.80 14.85
C ILE A 107 6.41 3.39 13.47
N ASN A 108 6.38 4.73 13.32
CA ASN A 108 6.14 5.38 12.03
C ASN A 108 7.26 5.13 11.02
N VAL A 109 8.53 5.16 11.45
CA VAL A 109 9.67 4.83 10.58
C VAL A 109 9.61 3.37 10.17
N TYR A 110 9.40 2.45 11.13
CA TYR A 110 9.38 1.02 10.86
C TYR A 110 8.24 0.61 9.93
N LYS A 111 7.05 1.20 10.10
CA LYS A 111 5.91 0.97 9.20
C LYS A 111 6.16 1.52 7.79
N GLY A 112 6.76 2.70 7.66
CA GLY A 112 7.13 3.28 6.37
C GLY A 112 8.11 2.40 5.62
N LEU A 113 9.21 1.98 6.28
CA LEU A 113 10.20 1.08 5.70
C LEU A 113 9.61 -0.28 5.31
N THR A 114 8.69 -0.83 6.13
CA THR A 114 7.98 -2.07 5.82
C THR A 114 7.11 -1.92 4.58
N GLY A 115 6.37 -0.81 4.48
CA GLY A 115 5.54 -0.50 3.32
C GLY A 115 6.35 -0.40 2.02
N GLU A 116 7.46 0.33 2.03
CA GLU A 116 8.37 0.48 0.89
C GLU A 116 9.02 -0.85 0.47
N ARG A 117 9.46 -1.64 1.45
CA ARG A 117 10.01 -2.97 1.20
C ARG A 117 9.01 -3.88 0.49
N MET A 118 7.77 -3.90 0.97
CA MET A 118 6.70 -4.70 0.39
C MET A 118 6.25 -4.18 -0.98
N LEU A 119 6.27 -2.86 -1.18
CA LEU A 119 5.99 -2.24 -2.48
C LEU A 119 7.05 -2.63 -3.52
N ARG A 120 8.33 -2.59 -3.14
CA ARG A 120 9.44 -3.04 -3.98
C ARG A 120 9.24 -4.51 -4.40
N ARG A 121 8.89 -5.38 -3.45
CA ARG A 121 8.57 -6.78 -3.73
C ARG A 121 7.40 -6.92 -4.71
N LEU A 122 6.31 -6.18 -4.47
CA LEU A 122 5.12 -6.24 -5.33
C LEU A 122 5.47 -5.82 -6.76
N ARG A 123 6.18 -4.71 -6.94
CA ARG A 123 6.65 -4.25 -8.25
C ARG A 123 7.52 -5.29 -8.95
N PHE A 124 8.43 -5.92 -8.22
CA PHE A 124 9.29 -6.98 -8.76
C PHE A 124 8.46 -8.20 -9.20
N GLU A 125 7.49 -8.63 -8.39
CA GLU A 125 6.59 -9.73 -8.74
C GLU A 125 5.73 -9.40 -9.96
N LEU A 126 5.17 -8.19 -10.03
CA LEU A 126 4.36 -7.75 -11.17
C LEU A 126 5.19 -7.69 -12.47
N TYR A 127 6.38 -7.12 -12.41
CA TYR A 127 7.27 -7.10 -13.57
C TYR A 127 7.66 -8.50 -14.02
N GLY A 128 8.00 -9.40 -13.09
CA GLY A 128 8.26 -10.80 -13.41
C GLY A 128 7.05 -11.54 -14.01
N ARG A 129 5.82 -11.10 -13.71
CA ARG A 129 4.59 -11.62 -14.34
C ARG A 129 4.43 -11.10 -15.76
N VAL A 130 4.68 -9.81 -15.99
CA VAL A 130 4.63 -9.22 -17.35
C VAL A 130 5.53 -10.00 -18.31
N LEU A 131 6.73 -10.37 -17.88
CA LEU A 131 7.66 -11.16 -18.70
C LEU A 131 7.13 -12.58 -19.06
N ARG A 132 6.09 -13.04 -18.36
CA ARG A 132 5.44 -14.35 -18.60
C ARG A 132 4.10 -14.24 -19.32
N PHE A 133 3.67 -13.03 -19.67
CA PHE A 133 2.43 -12.85 -20.42
C PHE A 133 2.57 -13.47 -21.82
N PRO A 134 1.53 -14.13 -22.33
CA PRO A 134 1.50 -14.55 -23.72
C PRO A 134 1.48 -13.33 -24.64
N LEU A 135 2.13 -13.44 -25.81
CA LEU A 135 2.22 -12.32 -26.78
C LEU A 135 0.87 -11.68 -27.13
N PRO A 136 -0.25 -12.42 -27.29
CA PRO A 136 -1.55 -11.81 -27.55
C PRO A 136 -2.02 -10.83 -26.49
N THR A 137 -1.61 -11.01 -25.21
CA THR A 137 -1.95 -10.09 -24.14
C THR A 137 -1.38 -8.68 -24.39
N PHE A 138 -0.18 -8.57 -24.96
CA PHE A 138 0.42 -7.27 -25.29
C PHE A 138 -0.25 -6.54 -26.45
N ARG A 139 -1.02 -7.25 -27.28
CA ARG A 139 -1.87 -6.63 -28.31
C ARG A 139 -3.14 -6.03 -27.69
N LYS A 140 -3.68 -6.65 -26.61
CA LYS A 140 -4.90 -6.23 -25.91
C LYS A 140 -4.65 -5.16 -24.84
N MET A 141 -3.51 -5.22 -24.18
CA MET A 141 -3.10 -4.26 -23.13
C MET A 141 -2.08 -3.27 -23.69
N SER A 142 -2.38 -1.98 -23.58
CA SER A 142 -1.44 -0.95 -24.03
C SER A 142 -0.29 -0.76 -23.03
N GLN A 143 0.87 -0.30 -23.52
CA GLN A 143 1.98 0.10 -22.64
C GLN A 143 1.55 1.20 -21.67
N GLY A 144 0.64 2.08 -22.10
CA GLY A 144 0.06 3.14 -21.29
C GLY A 144 -0.79 2.63 -20.11
N GLU A 145 -1.20 1.36 -20.10
CA GLU A 145 -1.90 0.73 -18.96
C GLU A 145 -0.94 -0.02 -18.05
N ILE A 146 -0.03 -0.82 -18.58
CA ILE A 146 0.88 -1.66 -17.78
C ILE A 146 1.86 -0.81 -16.96
N ILE A 147 2.46 0.22 -17.57
CA ILE A 147 3.48 1.03 -16.92
C ILE A 147 2.92 1.80 -15.69
N PRO A 148 1.81 2.57 -15.81
CA PRO A 148 1.22 3.24 -14.66
C PRO A 148 0.77 2.29 -13.56
N MET A 149 0.29 1.11 -13.90
CA MET A 149 -0.11 0.11 -12.91
C MET A 149 1.05 -0.34 -12.04
N ILE A 150 2.23 -0.63 -12.62
CA ILE A 150 3.41 -1.05 -11.86
C ILE A 150 4.04 0.12 -11.10
N THR A 151 4.00 1.34 -11.66
CA THR A 151 4.72 2.49 -11.10
C THR A 151 3.88 3.34 -10.15
N ALA A 152 2.69 3.76 -10.58
CA ALA A 152 1.87 4.75 -9.89
C ALA A 152 0.66 4.15 -9.14
N GLU A 153 -0.04 3.17 -9.73
CA GLU A 153 -1.27 2.67 -9.15
C GLU A 153 -1.05 1.76 -7.93
N VAL A 154 0.09 1.06 -7.87
CA VAL A 154 0.47 0.24 -6.71
C VAL A 154 1.08 1.07 -5.57
N GLU A 155 1.49 2.31 -5.80
CA GLU A 155 2.11 3.20 -4.80
C GLU A 155 1.28 3.32 -3.51
N PRO A 156 -0.04 3.59 -3.56
CA PRO A 156 -0.88 3.65 -2.37
C PRO A 156 -0.97 2.33 -1.61
N LEU A 157 -0.72 1.20 -2.26
CA LEU A 157 -0.72 -0.12 -1.62
C LEU A 157 0.44 -0.24 -0.63
N GLY A 158 1.62 0.34 -0.94
CA GLY A 158 2.78 0.34 -0.04
C GLY A 158 2.46 1.00 1.29
N GLY A 159 1.84 2.20 1.28
CA GLY A 159 1.39 2.87 2.49
C GLY A 159 0.39 2.03 3.29
N PHE A 160 -0.63 1.48 2.63
CA PHE A 160 -1.60 0.61 3.29
C PHE A 160 -0.98 -0.65 3.89
N ILE A 161 -0.04 -1.29 3.19
CA ILE A 161 0.64 -2.51 3.68
C ILE A 161 1.38 -2.22 4.99
N GLY A 162 2.08 -1.09 5.09
CA GLY A 162 2.71 -0.64 6.33
C GLY A 162 1.72 -0.43 7.47
N ASP A 163 0.53 0.10 7.16
CA ASP A 163 -0.52 0.44 8.10
C ASP A 163 -1.48 -0.71 8.43
N ALA A 164 -1.48 -1.81 7.66
CA ALA A 164 -2.54 -2.82 7.66
C ALA A 164 -2.93 -3.38 9.03
N PHE A 165 -1.98 -3.64 9.90
CA PHE A 165 -2.21 -4.11 11.28
C PHE A 165 -1.70 -3.11 12.32
N SER A 166 -0.64 -2.37 11.99
CA SER A 166 0.02 -1.45 12.93
C SER A 166 -0.85 -0.23 13.25
N LEU A 167 -1.54 0.37 12.26
CA LEU A 167 -2.36 1.55 12.50
C LEU A 167 -3.58 1.25 13.36
N PRO A 168 -4.42 0.22 13.07
CA PRO A 168 -5.53 -0.12 13.95
C PRO A 168 -5.08 -0.55 15.34
N ALA A 169 -3.94 -1.24 15.48
CA ALA A 169 -3.40 -1.61 16.78
C ALA A 169 -2.94 -0.37 17.57
N PHE A 170 -2.19 0.54 16.94
CA PHE A 170 -1.68 1.75 17.60
C PHE A 170 -2.81 2.73 17.91
N GLN A 171 -3.62 3.11 16.92
CA GLN A 171 -4.67 4.12 17.11
C GLN A 171 -5.85 3.55 17.92
N GLY A 172 -6.18 2.26 17.73
CA GLY A 172 -7.20 1.58 18.53
C GLY A 172 -6.77 1.42 19.99
N GLY A 173 -5.52 1.04 20.24
CA GLY A 173 -4.93 0.99 21.57
C GLY A 173 -4.88 2.37 22.22
N TYR A 174 -4.46 3.39 21.48
CA TYR A 174 -4.43 4.78 21.94
C TYR A 174 -5.83 5.26 22.37
N LEU A 175 -6.83 5.03 21.50
CA LEU A 175 -8.24 5.35 21.80
C LEU A 175 -8.76 4.62 23.04
N ALA A 176 -8.49 3.31 23.12
CA ALA A 176 -8.91 2.47 24.24
C ALA A 176 -8.27 2.95 25.56
N THR A 177 -6.99 3.32 25.56
CA THR A 177 -6.28 3.82 26.73
C THR A 177 -6.85 5.16 27.20
N ILE A 178 -7.13 6.10 26.29
CA ILE A 178 -7.76 7.37 26.66
C ILE A 178 -9.17 7.16 27.23
N LEU A 179 -9.96 6.27 26.60
CA LEU A 179 -11.29 5.95 27.13
C LEU A 179 -11.20 5.28 28.50
N ALA A 180 -10.30 4.31 28.67
CA ALA A 180 -10.07 3.67 29.97
C ALA A 180 -9.68 4.70 31.02
N PHE A 181 -8.75 5.61 30.70
CA PHE A 181 -8.37 6.71 31.59
C PHE A 181 -9.58 7.55 32.00
N LEU A 182 -10.41 8.01 31.04
CA LEU A 182 -11.61 8.80 31.33
C LEU A 182 -12.62 8.04 32.21
N PHE A 183 -12.87 6.74 31.91
CA PHE A 183 -13.79 5.93 32.72
C PHE A 183 -13.29 5.68 34.15
N MET A 184 -11.97 5.56 34.35
CA MET A 184 -11.38 5.37 35.66
C MET A 184 -11.39 6.68 36.47
N GLN A 185 -11.38 7.85 35.84
CA GLN A 185 -11.50 9.13 36.51
C GLN A 185 -12.95 9.36 37.02
N ASP A 186 -13.92 9.34 36.12
CA ASP A 186 -15.34 9.46 36.45
C ASP A 186 -16.17 8.95 35.26
N TRP A 187 -17.05 7.96 35.50
CA TRP A 187 -17.87 7.35 34.46
C TRP A 187 -18.87 8.35 33.81
N ARG A 188 -19.33 9.38 34.58
CA ARG A 188 -20.28 10.40 34.11
C ARG A 188 -19.60 11.30 33.08
N MET A 189 -18.35 11.69 33.35
CA MET A 189 -17.51 12.46 32.45
C MET A 189 -17.18 11.64 31.17
N ALA A 190 -16.79 10.39 31.35
CA ALA A 190 -16.53 9.49 30.23
C ALA A 190 -17.76 9.29 29.36
N ALA A 191 -18.95 9.09 29.95
CA ALA A 191 -20.20 8.98 29.22
C ALA A 191 -20.53 10.25 28.41
N ALA A 192 -20.32 11.43 28.99
CA ALA A 192 -20.49 12.71 28.29
C ALA A 192 -19.52 12.84 27.10
N ALA A 193 -18.26 12.40 27.26
CA ALA A 193 -17.29 12.38 26.18
C ALA A 193 -17.72 11.46 25.03
N VAL A 194 -18.17 10.24 25.36
CA VAL A 194 -18.54 9.22 24.37
C VAL A 194 -19.87 9.51 23.69
N ALA A 195 -20.80 10.15 24.37
CA ALA A 195 -22.17 10.44 23.86
C ALA A 195 -22.19 11.24 22.54
N LEU A 196 -21.14 12.00 22.25
CA LEU A 196 -21.02 12.79 21.03
C LEU A 196 -20.59 11.95 19.80
N TYR A 197 -19.90 10.81 20.01
CA TYR A 197 -19.39 9.99 18.90
C TYR A 197 -20.49 9.29 18.07
N PRO A 198 -21.56 8.73 18.66
CA PRO A 198 -22.67 8.18 17.88
C PRO A 198 -23.30 9.20 16.93
N LEU A 199 -23.42 10.44 17.37
CA LEU A 199 -23.92 11.53 16.52
C LEU A 199 -22.97 11.80 15.33
N GLN A 200 -21.66 11.83 15.59
CA GLN A 200 -20.65 11.99 14.54
C GLN A 200 -20.66 10.80 13.58
N LEU A 201 -20.72 9.56 14.09
CA LEU A 201 -20.77 8.32 13.30
C LEU A 201 -21.97 8.28 12.35
N TRP A 202 -23.09 8.84 12.75
CA TRP A 202 -24.29 8.89 11.91
C TRP A 202 -24.26 10.04 10.90
N LEU A 203 -23.88 11.24 11.35
CA LEU A 203 -23.98 12.47 10.57
C LEU A 203 -22.86 12.60 9.53
N ILE A 204 -21.61 12.37 9.94
CA ILE A 204 -20.42 12.61 9.08
C ILE A 204 -20.40 11.68 7.87
N PRO A 205 -20.60 10.35 7.98
CA PRO A 205 -20.60 9.46 6.80
C PRO A 205 -21.72 9.79 5.81
N LYS A 206 -22.90 10.21 6.29
CA LYS A 206 -24.03 10.61 5.45
C LYS A 206 -23.67 11.83 4.58
N LEU A 207 -23.05 12.83 5.18
CA LEU A 207 -22.58 14.02 4.47
C LEU A 207 -21.39 13.70 3.55
N GLN A 208 -20.47 12.87 3.99
CA GLN A 208 -19.30 12.44 3.23
C GLN A 208 -19.69 11.68 1.96
N ARG A 209 -20.74 10.84 2.02
CA ARG A 209 -21.27 10.14 0.85
C ARG A 209 -21.61 11.11 -0.29
N LYS A 210 -22.19 12.27 0.03
CA LYS A 210 -22.50 13.30 -0.96
C LYS A 210 -21.24 13.89 -1.60
N VAL A 211 -20.22 14.14 -0.78
CA VAL A 211 -18.89 14.61 -1.27
C VAL A 211 -18.27 13.56 -2.18
N ASN A 212 -18.34 12.27 -1.82
CA ASN A 212 -17.78 11.18 -2.61
C ASN A 212 -18.48 11.04 -3.97
N LEU A 213 -19.81 11.22 -4.04
CA LEU A 213 -20.55 11.22 -5.31
C LEU A 213 -20.14 12.38 -6.22
N LEU A 214 -20.00 13.59 -5.67
CA LEU A 214 -19.46 14.74 -6.39
C LEU A 214 -18.00 14.52 -6.82
N GLY A 215 -17.23 13.84 -6.00
CA GLY A 215 -15.87 13.42 -6.33
C GLY A 215 -15.82 12.52 -7.56
N LYS A 216 -16.69 11.51 -7.63
CA LYS A 216 -16.81 10.62 -8.82
C LYS A 216 -17.24 11.42 -10.06
N GLU A 217 -18.21 12.32 -9.93
CA GLU A 217 -18.62 13.21 -11.04
C GLU A 217 -17.43 14.04 -11.55
N ARG A 218 -16.64 14.62 -10.63
CA ARG A 218 -15.43 15.38 -10.98
C ARG A 218 -14.43 14.53 -11.75
N VAL A 219 -14.12 13.32 -11.27
CA VAL A 219 -13.16 12.41 -11.92
C VAL A 219 -13.62 12.08 -13.34
N ALA A 220 -14.90 11.77 -13.53
CA ALA A 220 -15.45 11.50 -14.85
C ALA A 220 -15.33 12.69 -15.81
N ARG A 221 -15.56 13.93 -15.31
CA ARG A 221 -15.39 15.16 -16.12
C ARG A 221 -13.93 15.44 -16.47
N VAL A 222 -13.01 15.23 -15.51
CA VAL A 222 -11.57 15.40 -15.76
C VAL A 222 -11.09 14.38 -16.79
N ARG A 223 -11.57 13.13 -16.76
CA ARG A 223 -11.26 12.12 -17.76
C ARG A 223 -11.71 12.56 -19.15
N ARG A 224 -12.96 13.02 -19.31
CA ARG A 224 -13.45 13.56 -20.58
C ARG A 224 -12.61 14.72 -21.09
N LEU A 225 -12.17 15.61 -20.17
CA LEU A 225 -11.27 16.71 -20.53
C LEU A 225 -9.93 16.19 -21.04
N SER A 226 -9.37 15.17 -20.40
CA SER A 226 -8.11 14.54 -20.83
C SER A 226 -8.25 13.89 -22.20
N ASP A 227 -9.36 13.18 -22.45
CA ASP A 227 -9.67 12.58 -23.75
C ASP A 227 -9.75 13.65 -24.86
N LYS A 228 -10.41 14.78 -24.54
CA LYS A 228 -10.52 15.93 -25.48
C LYS A 228 -9.17 16.59 -25.77
N ILE A 229 -8.31 16.74 -24.75
CA ILE A 229 -6.93 17.22 -24.95
C ILE A 229 -6.17 16.26 -25.87
N GLY A 230 -6.28 14.95 -25.62
CA GLY A 230 -5.64 13.93 -26.45
C GLY A 230 -6.09 13.99 -27.90
N GLU A 231 -7.39 14.12 -28.15
CA GLU A 231 -7.97 14.30 -29.48
C GLU A 231 -7.43 15.56 -30.16
N THR A 232 -7.45 16.69 -29.44
CA THR A 232 -6.96 17.97 -29.97
C THR A 232 -5.47 17.95 -30.30
N VAL A 233 -4.65 17.29 -29.45
CA VAL A 233 -3.20 17.16 -29.71
C VAL A 233 -2.93 16.29 -30.93
N GLN A 234 -3.69 15.19 -31.10
CA GLN A 234 -3.57 14.33 -32.28
C GLN A 234 -4.05 15.05 -33.56
N GLY A 235 -5.13 15.81 -33.47
CA GLY A 235 -5.72 16.56 -34.57
C GLY A 235 -5.27 18.03 -34.68
N VAL A 236 -4.13 18.39 -34.09
CA VAL A 236 -3.67 19.80 -34.07
C VAL A 236 -3.44 20.36 -35.47
N GLN A 237 -3.01 19.52 -36.41
CA GLN A 237 -2.81 19.90 -37.80
C GLN A 237 -4.14 20.30 -38.46
N GLU A 238 -5.20 19.57 -38.25
CA GLU A 238 -6.55 19.90 -38.74
C GLU A 238 -7.10 21.16 -38.10
N THR A 239 -6.85 21.31 -36.77
CA THR A 239 -7.28 22.51 -36.04
C THR A 239 -6.63 23.80 -36.67
N HIS A 240 -5.33 23.72 -37.01
CA HIS A 240 -4.64 24.83 -37.65
C HIS A 240 -5.06 25.00 -39.12
N ALA A 241 -5.21 23.90 -39.87
CA ALA A 241 -5.58 23.96 -41.28
C ALA A 241 -6.97 24.61 -41.50
N HIS A 242 -7.88 24.49 -40.55
CA HIS A 242 -9.23 25.01 -40.64
C HIS A 242 -9.48 26.26 -39.76
N ASP A 243 -8.46 26.85 -39.13
CA ASP A 243 -8.55 28.05 -38.25
C ASP A 243 -9.60 27.88 -37.13
N THR A 244 -9.69 26.65 -36.55
CA THR A 244 -10.67 26.34 -35.54
C THR A 244 -10.14 26.44 -34.09
N SER A 245 -8.96 27.04 -33.89
CA SER A 245 -8.33 27.14 -32.56
C SER A 245 -9.21 27.84 -31.53
N ASN A 246 -9.91 28.93 -31.91
CA ASN A 246 -10.82 29.64 -31.00
C ASN A 246 -12.06 28.82 -30.62
N PHE A 247 -12.58 27.99 -31.51
CA PHE A 247 -13.66 27.09 -31.25
C PHE A 247 -13.24 26.04 -30.22
N VAL A 248 -12.08 25.41 -30.42
CA VAL A 248 -11.51 24.41 -29.52
C VAL A 248 -11.24 25.00 -28.13
N LEU A 249 -10.69 26.22 -28.04
CA LEU A 249 -10.47 26.94 -26.77
C LEU A 249 -11.79 27.25 -26.05
N THR A 250 -12.83 27.60 -26.78
CA THR A 250 -14.15 27.85 -26.18
C THR A 250 -14.79 26.57 -25.62
N ASP A 251 -14.70 25.47 -26.35
CA ASP A 251 -15.16 24.16 -25.85
C ASP A 251 -14.38 23.74 -24.59
N PHE A 252 -13.05 23.89 -24.61
CA PHE A 252 -12.21 23.61 -23.45
C PHE A 252 -12.58 24.48 -22.24
N ALA A 253 -12.78 25.78 -22.44
CA ALA A 253 -13.22 26.70 -21.39
C ALA A 253 -14.57 26.29 -20.78
N ASN A 254 -15.53 25.85 -21.60
CA ASN A 254 -16.81 25.34 -21.14
C ASN A 254 -16.63 24.08 -20.25
N GLN A 255 -15.76 23.16 -20.63
CA GLN A 255 -15.49 21.97 -19.82
C GLN A 255 -14.82 22.33 -18.48
N LEU A 256 -13.88 23.28 -18.48
CA LEU A 256 -13.29 23.80 -17.24
C LEU A 256 -14.34 24.46 -16.34
N PHE A 257 -15.28 25.22 -16.90
CA PHE A 257 -16.37 25.83 -16.14
C PHE A 257 -17.24 24.78 -15.44
N TRP A 258 -17.58 23.68 -16.12
CA TRP A 258 -18.32 22.57 -15.50
C TRP A 258 -17.52 21.87 -14.39
N ILE A 259 -16.22 21.67 -14.58
CA ILE A 259 -15.35 21.11 -13.54
C ILE A 259 -15.28 22.04 -12.33
N TYR A 260 -15.17 23.35 -12.57
CA TYR A 260 -15.19 24.35 -11.51
C TYR A 260 -16.48 24.31 -10.69
N GLY A 261 -17.65 24.25 -11.33
CA GLY A 261 -18.94 24.17 -10.64
C GLY A 261 -19.10 22.91 -9.77
N VAL A 262 -18.59 21.76 -10.22
CA VAL A 262 -18.54 20.56 -9.38
C VAL A 262 -17.61 20.75 -8.20
N ARG A 263 -16.43 21.37 -8.42
CA ARG A 263 -15.45 21.60 -7.36
C ARG A 263 -15.94 22.58 -6.31
N GLU A 264 -16.65 23.64 -6.71
CA GLU A 264 -17.32 24.56 -5.80
C GLU A 264 -18.30 23.84 -4.88
N ARG A 265 -19.18 22.98 -5.43
CA ARG A 265 -20.11 22.17 -4.65
C ARG A 265 -19.39 21.23 -3.67
N ILE A 266 -18.25 20.62 -4.08
CA ILE A 266 -17.42 19.80 -3.21
C ILE A 266 -16.88 20.63 -2.04
N TYR A 267 -16.33 21.82 -2.30
CA TYR A 267 -15.79 22.68 -1.24
C TYR A 267 -16.88 23.11 -0.26
N ARG A 268 -18.02 23.55 -0.74
CA ARG A 268 -19.16 23.93 0.14
C ARG A 268 -19.54 22.77 1.08
N GLN A 269 -19.67 21.55 0.55
CA GLN A 269 -20.03 20.38 1.37
C GLN A 269 -18.89 20.01 2.35
N LYS A 270 -17.63 20.03 1.90
CA LYS A 270 -16.50 19.74 2.77
C LYS A 270 -16.39 20.72 3.94
N PHE A 271 -16.59 22.00 3.69
CA PHE A 271 -16.52 23.01 4.75
C PHE A 271 -17.72 22.93 5.71
N VAL A 272 -18.91 22.55 5.24
CA VAL A 272 -20.05 22.25 6.13
C VAL A 272 -19.72 21.05 7.03
N ILE A 273 -19.14 19.99 6.48
CA ILE A 273 -18.69 18.83 7.29
C ILE A 273 -17.65 19.27 8.32
N LYS A 274 -16.66 20.06 7.90
CA LYS A 274 -15.61 20.55 8.80
C LYS A 274 -16.18 21.43 9.92
N PHE A 275 -17.10 22.33 9.58
CA PHE A 275 -17.78 23.17 10.56
C PHE A 275 -18.57 22.35 11.59
N LEU A 276 -19.40 21.41 11.13
CA LEU A 276 -20.18 20.54 12.01
C LEU A 276 -19.29 19.68 12.91
N ASN A 277 -18.25 19.08 12.31
CA ASN A 277 -17.32 18.26 13.07
C ASN A 277 -16.60 19.06 14.18
N ASN A 278 -16.10 20.25 13.84
CA ASN A 278 -15.46 21.12 14.82
C ASN A 278 -16.44 21.59 15.91
N SER A 279 -17.68 21.93 15.52
CA SER A 279 -18.71 22.34 16.48
C SER A 279 -19.07 21.23 17.46
N ILE A 280 -19.24 19.98 16.96
CA ILE A 280 -19.51 18.82 17.81
C ILE A 280 -18.33 18.55 18.75
N GLN A 281 -17.09 18.66 18.26
CA GLN A 281 -15.90 18.48 19.10
C GLN A 281 -15.82 19.51 20.24
N GLN A 282 -16.28 20.74 20.04
CA GLN A 282 -16.30 21.77 21.10
C GLN A 282 -17.41 21.56 22.13
N LEU A 283 -18.44 20.75 21.84
CA LEU A 283 -19.44 20.36 22.82
C LEU A 283 -18.85 19.49 23.95
N GLY A 284 -17.75 18.76 23.69
CA GLY A 284 -17.05 17.99 24.70
C GLY A 284 -16.51 18.89 25.83
N PRO A 285 -15.57 19.81 25.56
CA PRO A 285 -15.11 20.78 26.57
C PRO A 285 -16.24 21.54 27.23
N PHE A 286 -17.28 21.93 26.50
CA PHE A 286 -18.46 22.56 27.09
C PHE A 286 -19.14 21.67 28.14
N ALA A 287 -19.36 20.39 27.83
CA ALA A 287 -19.93 19.42 28.76
C ALA A 287 -19.03 19.22 30.00
N PHE A 288 -17.71 19.15 29.78
CA PHE A 288 -16.75 19.01 30.90
C PHE A 288 -16.73 20.25 31.82
N TYR A 289 -16.74 21.45 31.24
CA TYR A 289 -16.79 22.66 32.06
C TYR A 289 -18.13 22.81 32.81
N SER A 290 -19.26 22.49 32.18
CA SER A 290 -20.58 22.64 32.79
C SER A 290 -20.90 21.53 33.79
N ILE A 291 -20.77 20.24 33.36
CA ILE A 291 -21.08 19.10 34.23
C ILE A 291 -19.96 18.86 35.24
N GLY A 292 -18.70 18.82 34.79
CA GLY A 292 -17.53 18.62 35.64
C GLY A 292 -17.36 19.76 36.62
N GLY A 293 -17.53 21.01 36.18
CA GLY A 293 -17.49 22.19 37.06
C GLY A 293 -18.59 22.17 38.12
N TYR A 294 -19.79 21.71 37.78
CA TYR A 294 -20.87 21.51 38.76
C TYR A 294 -20.46 20.50 39.84
N PHE A 295 -19.90 19.34 39.48
CA PHE A 295 -19.45 18.35 40.45
C PHE A 295 -18.24 18.82 41.29
N VAL A 296 -17.37 19.66 40.73
CA VAL A 296 -16.28 20.30 41.49
C VAL A 296 -16.85 21.25 42.57
N ILE A 297 -17.87 22.06 42.24
CA ILE A 297 -18.52 22.96 43.19
C ILE A 297 -19.24 22.18 44.29
N GLN A 298 -19.80 21.00 43.96
CA GLN A 298 -20.44 20.10 44.92
C GLN A 298 -19.41 19.36 45.82
N GLY A 299 -18.12 19.38 45.48
CA GLY A 299 -17.07 18.66 46.20
C GLY A 299 -16.92 17.17 45.78
N ASP A 300 -17.65 16.73 44.77
CA ASP A 300 -17.62 15.34 44.29
C ASP A 300 -16.41 15.04 43.36
N LEU A 301 -15.79 16.06 42.76
CA LEU A 301 -14.66 15.93 41.85
C LEU A 301 -13.56 16.96 42.17
N GLU A 302 -12.32 16.55 41.91
CA GLU A 302 -11.15 17.43 41.99
C GLU A 302 -10.95 18.23 40.69
N ILE A 303 -10.44 19.45 40.78
CA ILE A 303 -10.19 20.33 39.62
C ILE A 303 -9.22 19.69 38.63
N GLY A 304 -8.16 19.04 39.14
CA GLY A 304 -7.17 18.35 38.32
C GLY A 304 -7.78 17.23 37.46
N THR A 305 -8.76 16.52 38.00
CA THR A 305 -9.50 15.47 37.27
C THR A 305 -10.25 16.06 36.08
N VAL A 306 -10.93 17.21 36.24
CA VAL A 306 -11.66 17.86 35.14
C VAL A 306 -10.69 18.37 34.08
N ILE A 307 -9.57 18.97 34.45
CA ILE A 307 -8.56 19.48 33.52
C ILE A 307 -7.92 18.32 32.74
N ALA A 308 -7.54 17.24 33.43
CA ALA A 308 -6.99 16.05 32.78
C ALA A 308 -7.99 15.39 31.83
N ALA A 309 -9.28 15.34 32.22
CA ALA A 309 -10.34 14.81 31.36
C ALA A 309 -10.55 15.66 30.09
N ILE A 310 -10.48 16.98 30.17
CA ILE A 310 -10.56 17.89 29.03
C ILE A 310 -9.38 17.65 28.06
N ALA A 311 -8.16 17.53 28.61
CA ALA A 311 -6.97 17.23 27.82
C ALA A 311 -7.08 15.87 27.10
N ALA A 312 -7.46 14.83 27.83
CA ALA A 312 -7.67 13.49 27.28
C ALA A 312 -8.77 13.47 26.21
N HIS A 313 -9.89 14.16 26.44
CA HIS A 313 -10.97 14.25 25.43
C HIS A 313 -10.51 14.94 24.13
N LYS A 314 -9.71 15.99 24.23
CA LYS A 314 -9.17 16.68 23.06
C LYS A 314 -8.32 15.74 22.21
N ASP A 315 -7.59 14.85 22.84
CA ASP A 315 -6.71 13.89 22.15
C ASP A 315 -7.45 12.68 21.57
N LEU A 316 -8.71 12.41 21.94
CA LEU A 316 -9.55 11.36 21.35
C LEU A 316 -9.85 11.60 19.85
N ALA A 317 -9.89 12.85 19.43
CA ALA A 317 -10.29 13.21 18.08
C ALA A 317 -9.32 12.70 16.99
N ALA A 318 -8.02 12.69 17.28
CA ALA A 318 -6.99 12.31 16.33
C ALA A 318 -6.99 10.79 16.02
N PRO A 319 -6.91 9.89 17.04
CA PRO A 319 -7.00 8.44 16.82
C PRO A 319 -8.29 8.02 16.11
N TRP A 320 -9.40 8.63 16.50
CA TRP A 320 -10.70 8.38 15.88
C TRP A 320 -10.70 8.69 14.38
N LYS A 321 -10.20 9.86 14.00
CA LYS A 321 -10.07 10.27 12.61
C LYS A 321 -9.16 9.35 11.82
N GLU A 322 -8.03 8.94 12.40
CA GLU A 322 -7.09 8.02 11.75
C GLU A 322 -7.70 6.63 11.52
N LEU A 323 -8.50 6.10 12.46
CA LEU A 323 -9.22 4.84 12.28
C LEU A 323 -10.29 4.93 11.17
N LEU A 324 -10.99 6.07 11.05
CA LEU A 324 -11.92 6.29 9.94
C LEU A 324 -11.21 6.40 8.59
N ASN A 325 -10.07 7.09 8.54
CA ASN A 325 -9.24 7.17 7.34
C ASN A 325 -8.72 5.78 6.95
N TYR A 326 -8.29 5.00 7.94
CA TYR A 326 -7.84 3.62 7.72
C TYR A 326 -8.92 2.76 7.07
N TYR A 327 -10.17 2.85 7.53
CA TYR A 327 -11.29 2.12 6.93
C TYR A 327 -11.48 2.49 5.45
N GLN A 328 -11.33 3.76 5.09
CA GLN A 328 -11.41 4.20 3.68
C GLN A 328 -10.20 3.71 2.88
N MET A 329 -8.99 3.82 3.43
CA MET A 329 -7.76 3.31 2.80
C MET A 329 -7.83 1.81 2.56
N GLN A 330 -8.39 1.04 3.50
CA GLN A 330 -8.59 -0.40 3.36
C GLN A 330 -9.48 -0.74 2.16
N ALA A 331 -10.61 -0.06 2.02
CA ALA A 331 -11.54 -0.29 0.90
C ALA A 331 -10.87 0.04 -0.44
N ASP A 332 -10.19 1.19 -0.53
CA ASP A 332 -9.50 1.62 -1.74
C ASP A 332 -8.34 0.67 -2.09
N ALA A 333 -7.55 0.26 -1.09
CA ALA A 333 -6.44 -0.67 -1.28
C ALA A 333 -6.91 -2.06 -1.74
N SER A 334 -8.01 -2.57 -1.16
CA SER A 334 -8.58 -3.86 -1.59
C SER A 334 -9.02 -3.82 -3.05
N ILE A 335 -9.74 -2.76 -3.47
CA ILE A 335 -10.19 -2.62 -4.86
C ILE A 335 -9.00 -2.56 -5.82
N LYS A 336 -7.97 -1.76 -5.50
CA LYS A 336 -6.77 -1.63 -6.33
C LYS A 336 -5.98 -2.94 -6.40
N TYR A 337 -5.84 -3.64 -5.27
CA TYR A 337 -5.15 -4.92 -5.23
C TYR A 337 -5.87 -5.97 -6.07
N ASP A 338 -7.20 -6.07 -5.96
CA ASP A 338 -8.01 -7.00 -6.75
C ASP A 338 -7.91 -6.69 -8.25
N GLN A 339 -7.88 -5.42 -8.63
CA GLN A 339 -7.66 -4.98 -10.01
C GLN A 339 -6.28 -5.40 -10.50
N VAL A 340 -5.22 -5.19 -9.72
CA VAL A 340 -3.86 -5.62 -10.04
C VAL A 340 -3.79 -7.15 -10.18
N VAL A 341 -4.39 -7.90 -9.24
CA VAL A 341 -4.39 -9.37 -9.30
C VAL A 341 -5.07 -9.88 -10.56
N SER A 342 -6.21 -9.31 -10.95
CA SER A 342 -6.97 -9.71 -12.12
C SER A 342 -6.23 -9.40 -13.43
N GLN A 343 -5.61 -8.23 -13.54
CA GLN A 343 -4.92 -7.80 -14.77
C GLN A 343 -3.54 -8.47 -14.94
N PHE A 344 -2.84 -8.79 -13.83
CA PHE A 344 -1.54 -9.46 -13.88
C PHE A 344 -1.63 -10.99 -13.79
N GLY A 345 -2.78 -11.54 -14.11
CA GLY A 345 -3.04 -12.98 -14.22
C GLY A 345 -3.85 -13.33 -15.47
N PRO A 346 -3.43 -12.91 -16.69
CA PRO A 346 -4.18 -13.21 -17.90
C PRO A 346 -4.25 -14.71 -18.16
N ALA A 347 -5.29 -15.14 -18.85
CA ALA A 347 -5.42 -16.52 -19.31
C ALA A 347 -4.23 -16.89 -20.20
N GLY A 348 -3.72 -18.11 -20.06
CA GLY A 348 -2.54 -18.58 -20.80
C GLY A 348 -1.20 -18.06 -20.29
N MET A 349 -1.16 -17.36 -19.14
CA MET A 349 0.11 -16.92 -18.56
C MET A 349 0.99 -18.11 -18.19
N ARG A 350 2.25 -18.09 -18.64
CA ARG A 350 3.24 -19.14 -18.38
C ARG A 350 3.59 -19.25 -16.90
N GLY A 351 3.84 -20.46 -16.41
CA GLY A 351 4.21 -20.72 -15.03
C GLY A 351 5.58 -20.12 -14.64
N PRO A 352 5.88 -19.98 -13.33
CA PRO A 352 7.19 -19.51 -12.87
C PRO A 352 8.34 -20.39 -13.38
N ASP A 353 8.10 -21.67 -13.50
CA ASP A 353 9.09 -22.67 -13.92
C ASP A 353 9.59 -22.43 -15.34
N TYR A 354 8.76 -21.84 -16.20
CA TYR A 354 9.14 -21.48 -17.56
C TYR A 354 10.40 -20.60 -17.63
N GLN A 355 10.58 -19.69 -16.68
CA GLN A 355 11.74 -18.77 -16.62
C GLN A 355 12.85 -19.24 -15.66
N LEU A 356 12.54 -20.11 -14.70
CA LEU A 356 13.45 -20.45 -13.59
C LEU A 356 14.18 -21.78 -13.79
N ILE A 357 13.64 -22.68 -14.62
CA ILE A 357 14.25 -23.97 -14.88
C ILE A 357 15.40 -23.80 -15.88
N GLU A 358 16.62 -24.04 -15.41
CA GLU A 358 17.80 -24.12 -16.27
C GLU A 358 17.92 -25.54 -16.82
N PRO A 359 18.23 -25.71 -18.13
CA PRO A 359 18.43 -27.02 -18.71
C PRO A 359 19.70 -27.65 -18.16
N SER A 360 19.63 -28.93 -17.82
CA SER A 360 20.78 -29.73 -17.40
C SER A 360 21.75 -30.01 -18.58
N ASN A 361 21.26 -29.96 -19.82
CA ASN A 361 22.01 -30.18 -21.04
C ASN A 361 21.76 -29.04 -22.03
N LEU A 362 22.82 -28.49 -22.59
CA LEU A 362 22.83 -27.45 -23.62
C LEU A 362 23.18 -27.96 -25.01
N SER A 363 23.08 -29.26 -25.24
CA SER A 363 23.30 -29.84 -26.58
C SER A 363 22.37 -29.19 -27.60
N PRO A 364 22.79 -29.06 -28.87
CA PRO A 364 21.91 -28.66 -29.97
C PRO A 364 20.65 -29.54 -29.99
N LEU A 365 19.53 -28.96 -30.43
CA LEU A 365 18.34 -29.75 -30.71
C LEU A 365 18.59 -30.59 -31.95
N GLU A 366 18.47 -31.91 -31.82
CA GLU A 366 18.63 -32.87 -32.89
C GLU A 366 17.28 -33.53 -33.21
N GLY A 367 17.18 -34.08 -34.43
CA GLY A 367 15.98 -34.78 -34.86
C GLY A 367 15.01 -33.92 -35.68
N GLU A 368 13.75 -33.96 -35.32
CA GLU A 368 12.66 -33.31 -36.08
C GLU A 368 11.86 -32.34 -35.21
N LEU A 369 11.40 -31.25 -35.81
CA LEU A 369 10.31 -30.44 -35.31
C LEU A 369 9.02 -31.00 -35.89
N THR A 370 8.12 -31.46 -35.05
CA THR A 370 6.84 -32.04 -35.44
C THR A 370 5.70 -31.19 -34.93
N ALA A 371 4.87 -30.72 -35.81
CA ALA A 371 3.62 -30.03 -35.52
C ALA A 371 2.45 -30.92 -35.88
N THR A 372 1.46 -31.05 -34.99
CA THR A 372 0.27 -31.88 -35.21
C THR A 372 -0.97 -31.07 -34.95
N ASN A 373 -1.78 -30.85 -35.98
CA ASN A 373 -3.06 -30.17 -35.94
C ASN A 373 -3.00 -28.80 -35.26
N LEU A 374 -1.94 -28.00 -35.56
CA LEU A 374 -1.79 -26.67 -34.99
C LEU A 374 -2.89 -25.74 -35.47
N THR A 375 -3.62 -25.16 -34.53
CA THR A 375 -4.65 -24.13 -34.77
C THR A 375 -4.37 -22.92 -33.92
N LEU A 376 -4.46 -21.74 -34.53
CA LEU A 376 -4.37 -20.43 -33.85
C LEU A 376 -5.46 -19.54 -34.38
N ASN A 377 -6.26 -18.99 -33.46
CA ASN A 377 -7.31 -18.02 -33.75
C ASN A 377 -6.80 -16.60 -33.51
N ASP A 378 -7.40 -15.65 -34.21
CA ASP A 378 -7.23 -14.23 -33.92
C ASP A 378 -8.12 -13.78 -32.73
N ASP A 379 -8.12 -12.48 -32.44
CA ASP A 379 -8.93 -11.89 -31.38
C ASP A 379 -10.45 -11.91 -31.63
N GLN A 380 -10.87 -12.30 -32.84
CA GLN A 380 -12.26 -12.43 -33.27
C GLN A 380 -12.69 -13.91 -33.43
N ASP A 381 -11.91 -14.84 -32.88
CA ASP A 381 -12.12 -16.29 -33.01
C ASP A 381 -12.07 -16.82 -34.46
N VAL A 382 -11.41 -16.08 -35.36
CA VAL A 382 -11.19 -16.54 -36.73
C VAL A 382 -9.84 -17.26 -36.83
N ALA A 383 -9.85 -18.47 -37.37
CA ALA A 383 -8.63 -19.25 -37.51
C ALA A 383 -7.65 -18.60 -38.50
N VAL A 384 -6.48 -18.20 -38.02
CA VAL A 384 -5.37 -17.66 -38.82
C VAL A 384 -4.44 -18.79 -39.24
N VAL A 385 -4.25 -19.78 -38.37
CA VAL A 385 -3.60 -21.07 -38.70
C VAL A 385 -4.61 -22.15 -38.38
N ASP A 386 -4.97 -22.99 -39.37
CA ASP A 386 -6.03 -23.97 -39.22
C ASP A 386 -5.52 -25.38 -39.51
N GLY A 387 -5.43 -26.20 -38.45
CA GLY A 387 -5.15 -27.63 -38.53
C GLY A 387 -3.82 -28.01 -39.15
N VAL A 388 -2.80 -27.17 -39.09
CA VAL A 388 -1.51 -27.41 -39.77
C VAL A 388 -0.76 -28.55 -39.10
N SER A 389 -0.41 -29.57 -39.93
CA SER A 389 0.45 -30.68 -39.52
C SER A 389 1.66 -30.76 -40.44
N LEU A 390 2.87 -30.76 -39.84
CA LEU A 390 4.13 -30.81 -40.60
C LEU A 390 5.24 -31.49 -39.79
N ARG A 391 6.25 -32.00 -40.52
CA ARG A 391 7.47 -32.51 -39.93
C ARG A 391 8.66 -31.87 -40.62
N LEU A 392 9.55 -31.27 -39.86
CA LEU A 392 10.72 -30.57 -40.35
C LEU A 392 11.97 -31.16 -39.71
N ALA A 393 12.84 -31.76 -40.51
CA ALA A 393 14.15 -32.20 -40.02
C ALA A 393 15.01 -30.98 -39.68
N LEU A 394 15.58 -30.94 -38.49
CA LEU A 394 16.29 -29.74 -37.97
C LEU A 394 17.60 -29.44 -38.69
N ASP A 395 18.11 -30.40 -39.49
CA ASP A 395 19.32 -30.26 -40.32
C ASP A 395 19.04 -29.69 -41.73
N LYS A 396 17.77 -29.44 -42.09
CA LYS A 396 17.36 -28.98 -43.42
C LYS A 396 16.86 -27.55 -43.44
N ARG A 397 16.85 -26.96 -44.62
CA ARG A 397 16.30 -25.62 -44.90
C ARG A 397 14.94 -25.74 -45.57
N TYR A 398 13.99 -24.99 -45.10
CA TYR A 398 12.61 -24.98 -45.59
C TYR A 398 12.20 -23.56 -45.97
N ALA A 399 11.36 -23.42 -46.98
CA ALA A 399 10.73 -22.17 -47.36
C ALA A 399 9.21 -22.29 -47.16
N ILE A 400 8.64 -21.34 -46.40
CA ILE A 400 7.19 -21.20 -46.22
C ILE A 400 6.74 -20.08 -47.17
N VAL A 401 5.93 -20.41 -48.17
CA VAL A 401 5.45 -19.45 -49.16
C VAL A 401 3.94 -19.30 -49.07
N GLY A 402 3.44 -18.09 -49.31
CA GLY A 402 2.01 -17.77 -49.27
C GLY A 402 1.75 -16.28 -49.53
N SER A 403 0.51 -15.94 -49.82
CA SER A 403 0.07 -14.55 -49.98
C SER A 403 0.18 -13.75 -48.65
N GLY A 404 0.02 -12.41 -48.72
CA GLY A 404 -0.14 -11.59 -47.53
C GLY A 404 -1.35 -12.07 -46.71
N GLY A 405 -1.20 -12.15 -45.38
CA GLY A 405 -2.29 -12.59 -44.48
C GLY A 405 -2.58 -14.10 -44.49
N SER A 406 -1.70 -14.94 -45.03
CA SER A 406 -1.89 -16.40 -45.07
C SER A 406 -1.53 -17.12 -43.75
N GLY A 407 -1.26 -16.42 -42.67
CA GLY A 407 -0.88 -17.02 -41.38
C GLY A 407 0.57 -17.54 -41.29
N LYS A 408 1.41 -17.29 -42.32
CA LYS A 408 2.80 -17.77 -42.32
C LYS A 408 3.68 -17.17 -41.24
N GLU A 409 3.44 -15.93 -40.88
CA GLU A 409 4.17 -15.25 -39.78
C GLU A 409 3.77 -15.86 -38.44
N GLU A 410 2.48 -16.02 -38.21
CA GLU A 410 1.92 -16.67 -37.02
C GLU A 410 2.41 -18.11 -36.90
N LEU A 411 2.47 -18.83 -38.00
CA LEU A 411 3.04 -20.19 -38.03
C LEU A 411 4.51 -20.17 -37.58
N THR A 412 5.34 -19.25 -38.07
CA THR A 412 6.75 -19.16 -37.63
C THR A 412 6.89 -18.81 -36.16
N LEU A 413 6.01 -17.96 -35.60
CA LEU A 413 5.95 -17.65 -34.18
C LEU A 413 5.54 -18.87 -33.35
N LEU A 414 4.59 -19.69 -33.83
CA LEU A 414 4.21 -20.95 -33.19
C LEU A 414 5.39 -21.94 -33.17
N LEU A 415 6.07 -22.14 -34.34
CA LEU A 415 7.23 -23.03 -34.44
C LEU A 415 8.40 -22.56 -33.57
N ALA A 416 8.58 -21.26 -33.38
CA ALA A 416 9.57 -20.69 -32.48
C ALA A 416 9.14 -20.68 -30.98
N ARG A 417 7.94 -21.19 -30.66
CA ARG A 417 7.39 -21.17 -29.28
C ARG A 417 7.21 -19.75 -28.69
N LEU A 418 7.10 -18.74 -29.53
CA LEU A 418 6.77 -17.39 -29.13
C LEU A 418 5.25 -17.18 -28.95
N LEU A 419 4.45 -17.96 -29.73
CA LEU A 419 3.01 -18.12 -29.54
C LEU A 419 2.72 -19.56 -29.11
N ASP A 420 1.70 -19.74 -28.28
CA ASP A 420 1.13 -21.03 -27.93
C ASP A 420 -0.09 -21.29 -28.83
N PRO A 421 -0.26 -22.53 -29.37
CA PRO A 421 -1.43 -22.85 -30.21
C PRO A 421 -2.69 -22.96 -29.32
N ASP A 422 -3.86 -22.62 -29.90
CA ASP A 422 -5.15 -22.87 -29.26
C ASP A 422 -5.50 -24.36 -29.25
N ASN A 423 -5.10 -25.07 -30.33
CA ASN A 423 -5.22 -26.52 -30.44
C ASN A 423 -4.00 -27.11 -31.14
N GLY A 424 -3.79 -28.41 -30.91
CA GLY A 424 -2.69 -29.14 -31.49
C GLY A 424 -1.47 -29.20 -30.59
N ASN A 425 -0.42 -29.87 -31.07
CA ASN A 425 0.81 -30.03 -30.30
C ASN A 425 2.05 -29.78 -31.18
N LEU A 426 3.08 -29.21 -30.53
CA LEU A 426 4.40 -28.98 -31.11
C LEU A 426 5.43 -29.81 -30.34
N SER A 427 6.21 -30.65 -31.03
CA SER A 427 7.32 -31.40 -30.43
C SER A 427 8.63 -30.97 -31.09
N LEU A 428 9.67 -30.84 -30.27
CA LEU A 428 11.01 -30.39 -30.65
C LEU A 428 12.04 -31.44 -30.23
N GLY A 429 12.63 -32.12 -31.19
CA GLY A 429 13.60 -33.16 -30.92
C GLY A 429 13.06 -34.36 -30.11
N GLY A 430 11.74 -34.62 -30.19
CA GLY A 430 11.06 -35.65 -29.40
C GLY A 430 10.45 -35.17 -28.09
N ASP A 431 10.82 -33.99 -27.60
CA ASP A 431 10.26 -33.41 -26.36
C ASP A 431 9.00 -32.61 -26.69
N ASP A 432 8.02 -32.65 -25.78
CA ASP A 432 6.83 -31.81 -25.86
C ASP A 432 7.20 -30.33 -25.70
N GLY A 433 6.96 -29.56 -26.75
CA GLY A 433 7.25 -28.11 -26.77
C GLY A 433 6.54 -27.36 -25.67
N ALA A 434 5.37 -27.81 -25.17
CA ALA A 434 4.63 -27.15 -24.10
C ALA A 434 5.38 -27.15 -22.75
N ILE A 435 6.25 -28.12 -22.53
CA ILE A 435 6.98 -28.31 -21.27
C ILE A 435 8.36 -27.61 -21.27
N LEU A 436 8.88 -27.29 -22.48
CA LEU A 436 10.21 -26.70 -22.62
C LEU A 436 10.28 -25.31 -21.98
N SER A 437 11.29 -25.08 -21.11
CA SER A 437 11.54 -23.79 -20.50
C SER A 437 12.09 -22.77 -21.51
N GLU A 438 11.96 -21.48 -21.18
CA GLU A 438 12.51 -20.37 -21.97
C GLU A 438 14.02 -20.53 -22.21
N ALA A 439 14.76 -21.04 -21.24
CA ALA A 439 16.18 -21.28 -21.36
C ALA A 439 16.52 -22.37 -22.40
N VAL A 440 15.64 -23.34 -22.64
CA VAL A 440 15.80 -24.35 -23.68
C VAL A 440 15.51 -23.75 -25.04
N THR A 441 14.36 -23.12 -25.23
CA THR A 441 13.95 -22.59 -26.53
C THR A 441 14.77 -21.36 -26.93
N GLY A 442 14.93 -20.37 -26.05
CA GLY A 442 15.59 -19.11 -26.35
C GLY A 442 17.10 -19.19 -26.58
N ARG A 443 17.75 -20.30 -26.16
CA ARG A 443 19.19 -20.52 -26.43
C ARG A 443 19.41 -21.38 -27.69
N ARG A 444 18.40 -21.99 -28.26
CA ARG A 444 18.51 -22.93 -29.39
C ARG A 444 17.68 -22.53 -30.62
N ILE A 445 16.66 -21.70 -30.42
CA ILE A 445 15.79 -21.23 -31.47
C ILE A 445 15.89 -19.72 -31.54
N THR A 446 16.20 -19.18 -32.70
CA THR A 446 16.20 -17.74 -32.94
C THR A 446 15.13 -17.40 -33.96
N HIS A 447 14.30 -16.43 -33.66
CA HIS A 447 13.31 -15.87 -34.57
C HIS A 447 13.73 -14.45 -34.97
N VAL A 448 13.76 -14.19 -36.26
CA VAL A 448 14.01 -12.86 -36.84
C VAL A 448 12.75 -12.43 -37.58
N GLY A 449 11.99 -11.55 -36.95
CA GLY A 449 10.76 -10.96 -37.50
C GLY A 449 11.03 -9.82 -38.49
N ALA A 450 10.00 -9.39 -39.19
CA ALA A 450 10.08 -8.27 -40.14
C ALA A 450 10.40 -6.91 -39.44
N ALA A 451 9.99 -6.73 -38.20
CA ALA A 451 10.25 -5.54 -37.37
C ALA A 451 11.10 -5.93 -36.17
N ALA A 452 12.42 -5.69 -36.23
CA ALA A 452 13.32 -5.90 -35.12
C ALA A 452 13.22 -4.72 -34.15
N PHE A 453 13.05 -5.03 -32.85
CA PHE A 453 13.06 -3.99 -31.79
C PHE A 453 14.48 -3.75 -31.30
N VAL A 454 14.90 -2.48 -31.28
CA VAL A 454 16.21 -2.06 -30.79
C VAL A 454 15.99 -1.41 -29.42
N PHE A 455 16.63 -1.97 -28.39
CA PHE A 455 16.57 -1.44 -27.04
C PHE A 455 17.43 -0.19 -26.88
N ALA A 456 17.01 0.73 -26.02
CA ALA A 456 17.81 1.89 -25.65
C ALA A 456 19.12 1.43 -24.97
N GLY A 457 20.26 1.77 -25.58
CA GLY A 457 21.57 1.35 -25.12
C GLY A 457 22.61 1.47 -26.24
N THR A 458 23.77 0.89 -26.04
CA THR A 458 24.82 0.84 -27.08
C THR A 458 24.48 -0.22 -28.16
N ILE A 459 25.14 -0.11 -29.31
CA ILE A 459 25.08 -1.13 -30.36
C ILE A 459 25.56 -2.48 -29.80
N ALA A 460 26.64 -2.48 -29.02
CA ALA A 460 27.16 -3.68 -28.38
C ALA A 460 26.12 -4.32 -27.43
N ASP A 461 25.37 -3.54 -26.66
CA ASP A 461 24.31 -4.04 -25.79
C ASP A 461 23.21 -4.77 -26.56
N ASN A 462 22.85 -4.27 -27.73
CA ASN A 462 21.84 -4.88 -28.60
C ASN A 462 22.38 -6.12 -29.31
N LEU A 463 23.65 -6.09 -29.81
CA LEU A 463 24.30 -7.24 -30.45
C LEU A 463 24.45 -8.42 -29.48
N PHE A 464 24.84 -8.14 -28.25
CA PHE A 464 25.06 -9.17 -27.22
C PHE A 464 23.82 -9.48 -26.37
N LEU A 465 22.65 -8.99 -26.73
CA LEU A 465 21.42 -9.23 -25.96
C LEU A 465 21.15 -10.72 -25.76
N GLY A 466 21.31 -11.51 -26.84
CA GLY A 466 21.11 -12.96 -26.80
C GLY A 466 22.11 -13.72 -25.91
N LEU A 467 23.19 -13.09 -25.50
CA LEU A 467 24.17 -13.66 -24.56
C LEU A 467 23.96 -13.25 -23.10
N LYS A 468 23.01 -12.34 -22.81
CA LYS A 468 22.67 -11.87 -21.45
C LYS A 468 21.78 -12.86 -20.68
N HIS A 469 21.91 -14.15 -20.95
CA HIS A 469 21.27 -15.20 -20.16
C HIS A 469 22.10 -15.56 -18.92
N ARG A 470 21.54 -16.35 -18.01
CA ARG A 470 22.22 -16.83 -16.83
C ARG A 470 23.51 -17.58 -17.23
N PRO A 471 24.68 -17.21 -16.67
CA PRO A 471 25.93 -17.88 -17.00
C PRO A 471 25.92 -19.33 -16.49
N LEU A 472 26.51 -20.25 -17.25
CA LEU A 472 26.68 -21.67 -16.88
C LEU A 472 27.58 -21.81 -15.64
N VAL A 473 28.62 -20.99 -15.58
CA VAL A 473 29.52 -20.91 -14.45
C VAL A 473 29.38 -19.51 -13.87
N ALA A 474 28.96 -19.42 -12.60
CA ALA A 474 28.85 -18.14 -11.93
C ALA A 474 30.25 -17.49 -11.87
N ALA A 475 30.38 -16.26 -12.37
CA ALA A 475 31.59 -15.49 -12.20
C ALA A 475 31.83 -15.24 -10.70
N GLU A 476 33.05 -15.43 -10.23
CA GLU A 476 33.46 -14.97 -8.92
C GLU A 476 33.33 -13.46 -8.87
N MET A 477 32.40 -12.97 -8.02
CA MET A 477 32.19 -11.55 -7.85
C MET A 477 32.98 -11.05 -6.63
N ASP A 478 33.60 -9.88 -6.76
CA ASP A 478 34.18 -9.19 -5.60
C ASP A 478 33.15 -9.00 -4.51
N GLY A 479 33.59 -9.05 -3.24
CA GLY A 479 32.69 -9.00 -2.09
C GLY A 479 31.73 -7.81 -2.03
N ALA A 480 32.02 -6.69 -2.71
CA ALA A 480 31.11 -5.55 -2.85
C ALA A 480 30.03 -5.81 -3.91
N ALA A 481 30.40 -6.37 -5.08
CA ALA A 481 29.45 -6.69 -6.16
C ALA A 481 28.54 -7.87 -5.79
N ALA A 482 29.07 -8.89 -5.09
CA ALA A 482 28.29 -10.00 -4.55
C ALA A 482 27.25 -9.50 -3.52
N ARG A 483 27.65 -8.65 -2.58
CA ARG A 483 26.75 -8.02 -1.60
C ARG A 483 25.68 -7.17 -2.28
N HIS A 484 26.03 -6.41 -3.30
CA HIS A 484 25.08 -5.61 -4.06
C HIS A 484 24.05 -6.49 -4.76
N ARG A 485 24.48 -7.56 -5.41
CA ARG A 485 23.59 -8.51 -6.09
C ARG A 485 22.70 -9.27 -5.10
N ASP A 486 23.27 -9.85 -4.06
CA ASP A 486 22.55 -10.70 -3.11
C ASP A 486 21.58 -9.88 -2.26
N VAL A 487 21.98 -8.69 -1.83
CA VAL A 487 21.09 -7.82 -1.04
C VAL A 487 19.93 -7.28 -1.87
N TYR A 488 20.14 -6.85 -3.11
CA TYR A 488 19.08 -6.18 -3.87
C TYR A 488 18.22 -7.13 -4.69
N VAL A 489 18.79 -8.12 -5.34
CA VAL A 489 18.04 -9.08 -6.16
C VAL A 489 17.36 -10.14 -5.30
N ASP A 490 18.09 -10.71 -4.37
CA ASP A 490 17.55 -11.73 -3.46
C ASP A 490 16.56 -11.12 -2.46
N GLU A 491 16.80 -9.90 -2.00
CA GLU A 491 15.86 -9.20 -1.13
C GLU A 491 14.59 -8.83 -1.88
N ALA A 492 14.66 -8.42 -3.14
CA ALA A 492 13.47 -8.22 -3.96
C ALA A 492 12.69 -9.52 -4.22
N ARG A 493 13.36 -10.67 -4.20
CA ARG A 493 12.73 -12.00 -4.35
C ARG A 493 12.18 -12.55 -3.04
N ARG A 494 12.85 -12.30 -1.91
CA ARG A 494 12.56 -12.91 -0.60
C ARG A 494 11.73 -12.03 0.32
N SER A 495 11.76 -10.70 0.15
CA SER A 495 11.11 -9.75 1.08
C SER A 495 9.61 -9.78 1.04
#